data_c38a7ad2c49f3ec7d5b7ed23f3214a06
#
_entry.id   c38a7ad2c49f3ec7d5b7ed23f3214a06
#
_cell.length_a   1.000
_cell.length_b   1.000
_cell.length_c   1.000
_cell.angle_alpha   90.00
_cell.angle_beta   90.00
_cell.angle_gamma   90.00
#
_symmetry.space_group_name_H-M   'P 1'
#
loop_
_entity.id
_entity.type
_entity.pdbx_description
1 polymer ?
#
loop_
_entity_poly.entity_id
_entity_poly.type
_entity_poly.pdbx_seq_one_letter_code
_entity_poly.pdbx_strand_id
1 'polypeptide(L)'
;MNSFTKIEQYAIIKILSCIMKADGIIDPKEEEFMNQTYNDFAITVSDLEYISSIDDIQANSIVRSITNEKKKQTLSLLVGMAKADGFIHLKEKDIISQILFA
;
A
#
# COMPACT_ATOMS: atom_id res chain seq x y z
N MET A 1 13.41 3.57 7.92
CA MET A 1 13.50 3.08 7.55
C MET A 1 13.09 2.73 6.27
N ASN A 2 13.30 3.21 5.32
CA ASN A 2 12.86 3.07 4.15
C ASN A 2 13.87 2.54 3.25
N SER A 3 14.00 1.27 3.12
CA SER A 3 14.92 0.63 2.18
C SER A 3 14.28 0.44 0.80
N PHE A 4 13.10 0.99 0.59
CA PHE A 4 12.40 0.88 -0.70
C PHE A 4 12.93 1.89 -1.72
N THR A 5 13.03 1.46 -2.98
CA THR A 5 13.27 2.39 -4.09
C THR A 5 12.03 3.24 -4.33
N LYS A 6 12.16 4.31 -5.11
CA LYS A 6 11.00 5.15 -5.45
C LYS A 6 9.91 4.35 -6.17
N ILE A 7 10.28 3.50 -7.11
CA ILE A 7 9.32 2.67 -7.84
C ILE A 7 8.57 1.73 -6.89
N GLU A 8 9.30 1.15 -5.94
CA GLU A 8 8.70 0.28 -4.92
C GLU A 8 7.74 1.05 -4.03
N GLN A 9 8.12 2.26 -3.61
CA GLN A 9 7.26 3.13 -2.81
C GLN A 9 5.96 3.46 -3.56
N TYR A 10 6.06 3.77 -4.84
CA TYR A 10 4.89 4.08 -5.66
C TYR A 10 3.93 2.90 -5.73
N ALA A 11 4.48 1.70 -5.95
CA ALA A 11 3.67 0.49 -6.00
C ALA A 11 2.98 0.22 -4.66
N ILE A 12 3.70 0.36 -3.56
CA ILE A 12 3.16 0.17 -2.22
C ILE A 12 2.01 1.15 -1.94
N ILE A 13 2.19 2.41 -2.28
CA ILE A 13 1.15 3.42 -2.07
C ILE A 13 -0.08 3.13 -2.92
N LYS A 14 0.13 2.68 -4.16
CA LYS A 14 -0.99 2.30 -5.03
C LYS A 14 -1.81 1.17 -4.39
N ILE A 15 -1.15 0.15 -3.85
CA ILE A 15 -1.82 -0.96 -3.19
C ILE A 15 -2.51 -0.52 -1.91
N LEU A 16 -1.86 0.35 -1.11
CA LEU A 16 -2.49 0.92 0.08
C LEU A 16 -3.77 1.67 -0.28
N SER A 17 -3.75 2.41 -1.39
CA SER A 17 -4.94 3.10 -1.89
C SER A 17 -6.06 2.11 -2.23
N CYS A 18 -5.71 0.98 -2.84
CA CYS A 18 -6.68 -0.06 -3.16
C CYS A 18 -7.31 -0.64 -1.90
N ILE A 19 -6.50 -0.89 -0.86
CA ILE A 19 -7.00 -1.39 0.42
C ILE A 19 -7.96 -0.38 1.05
N MET A 20 -7.56 0.89 1.05
CA MET A 20 -8.37 1.96 1.63
C MET A 20 -9.75 2.08 0.98
N LYS A 21 -9.83 1.79 -0.33
CA LYS A 21 -11.07 1.93 -1.09
C LYS A 21 -11.83 0.62 -1.27
N ALA A 22 -11.30 -0.49 -0.77
CA ALA A 22 -11.80 -1.82 -1.09
C ALA A 22 -13.26 -2.06 -0.68
N ASP A 23 -13.68 -1.47 0.44
CA ASP A 23 -15.06 -1.62 0.93
C ASP A 23 -15.97 -0.45 0.50
N GLY A 24 -15.46 0.48 -0.28
CA GLY A 24 -16.22 1.64 -0.75
C GLY A 24 -16.37 2.77 0.28
N ILE A 25 -15.82 2.60 1.48
CA ILE A 25 -15.88 3.59 2.55
C ILE A 25 -14.46 3.94 2.97
N ILE A 26 -14.13 5.24 3.01
CA ILE A 26 -12.82 5.70 3.44
C ILE A 26 -12.94 6.15 4.90
N ASP A 27 -12.29 5.41 5.80
CA ASP A 27 -12.28 5.72 7.22
C ASP A 27 -11.24 6.81 7.51
N PRO A 28 -11.53 7.80 8.38
CA PRO A 28 -10.55 8.84 8.72
C PRO A 28 -9.21 8.29 9.25
N LYS A 29 -9.24 7.17 9.96
CA LYS A 29 -8.00 6.55 10.47
C LYS A 29 -7.16 5.95 9.35
N GLU A 30 -7.80 5.45 8.29
CA GLU A 30 -7.10 4.98 7.11
C GLU A 30 -6.46 6.16 6.37
N GLU A 31 -7.14 7.29 6.30
CA GLU A 31 -6.57 8.50 5.72
C GLU A 31 -5.36 8.99 6.51
N GLU A 32 -5.44 8.95 7.84
CA GLU A 32 -4.30 9.30 8.70
C GLU A 32 -3.10 8.38 8.44
N PHE A 33 -3.36 7.09 8.32
CA PHE A 33 -2.32 6.11 8.03
C PHE A 33 -1.65 6.40 6.68
N MET A 34 -2.46 6.71 5.67
CA MET A 34 -1.94 7.06 4.34
C MET A 34 -1.10 8.33 4.38
N ASN A 35 -1.57 9.35 5.09
CA ASN A 35 -0.83 10.61 5.22
C ASN A 35 0.51 10.39 5.93
N GLN A 36 0.52 9.55 6.96
CA GLN A 36 1.77 9.21 7.65
C GLN A 36 2.73 8.49 6.71
N THR A 37 2.22 7.60 5.88
CA THR A 37 3.04 6.89 4.89
C THR A 37 3.61 7.85 3.85
N TYR A 38 2.82 8.82 3.39
CA TYR A 38 3.32 9.86 2.49
C TYR A 38 4.49 10.61 3.12
N ASN A 39 4.37 10.96 4.40
CA ASN A 39 5.44 11.64 5.11
C ASN A 39 6.68 10.75 5.26
N ASP A 40 6.49 9.50 5.63
CA ASP A 40 7.58 8.55 5.83
C ASP A 40 8.36 8.30 4.54
N PHE A 41 7.66 8.29 3.41
CA PHE A 41 8.27 8.07 2.10
C PHE A 41 8.70 9.37 1.42
N ALA A 42 8.44 10.52 2.05
CA ALA A 42 8.72 11.84 1.47
C ALA A 42 8.09 12.00 0.08
N ILE A 43 6.82 11.62 -0.05
CA ILE A 43 6.09 11.67 -1.32
C ILE A 43 5.75 13.12 -1.67
N THR A 44 6.07 13.53 -2.91
CA THR A 44 5.78 14.86 -3.43
C THR A 44 4.54 14.82 -4.32
N VAL A 45 4.08 15.99 -4.75
CA VAL A 45 2.97 16.11 -5.70
C VAL A 45 3.31 15.40 -7.02
N SER A 46 4.57 15.56 -7.50
CA SER A 46 5.02 14.86 -8.70
C SER A 46 4.97 13.35 -8.54
N ASP A 47 5.33 12.85 -7.36
CA ASP A 47 5.26 11.43 -7.06
C ASP A 47 3.81 10.92 -7.15
N LEU A 48 2.84 11.72 -6.67
CA LEU A 48 1.43 11.34 -6.73
C LEU A 48 0.94 11.20 -8.17
N GLU A 49 1.44 12.01 -9.08
CA GLU A 49 1.12 11.87 -10.50
C GLU A 49 1.61 10.55 -11.06
N TYR A 50 2.84 10.15 -10.71
CA TYR A 50 3.37 8.84 -11.10
C TYR A 50 2.55 7.70 -10.53
N ILE A 51 2.19 7.79 -9.26
CA ILE A 51 1.38 6.78 -8.60
C ILE A 51 0.04 6.62 -9.29
N SER A 52 -0.58 7.72 -9.70
CA SER A 52 -1.84 7.69 -10.43
C SER A 52 -1.71 7.01 -11.79
N SER A 53 -0.53 7.06 -12.41
CA SER A 53 -0.30 6.48 -13.73
C SER A 53 -0.05 4.97 -13.70
N ILE A 54 0.29 4.41 -12.54
CA ILE A 54 0.53 2.98 -12.38
C ILE A 54 -0.81 2.28 -12.15
N ASP A 55 -1.06 1.18 -12.87
CA ASP A 55 -2.28 0.42 -12.63
C ASP A 55 -2.04 -0.64 -11.53
N ASP A 56 -3.13 -1.25 -11.07
CA ASP A 56 -3.09 -2.21 -9.96
C ASP A 56 -2.25 -3.44 -10.31
N ILE A 57 -2.29 -3.87 -11.55
CA ILE A 57 -1.56 -5.04 -12.00
C ILE A 57 -0.05 -4.77 -11.94
N GLN A 58 0.37 -3.59 -12.39
CA GLN A 58 1.77 -3.18 -12.33
C GLN A 58 2.25 -3.07 -10.89
N ALA A 59 1.44 -2.47 -10.02
CA ALA A 59 1.78 -2.33 -8.61
C ALA A 59 1.95 -3.70 -7.94
N ASN A 60 1.03 -4.63 -8.18
CA ASN A 60 1.12 -5.99 -7.66
C ASN A 60 2.38 -6.69 -8.15
N SER A 61 2.69 -6.56 -9.43
CA SER A 61 3.88 -7.18 -10.03
C SER A 61 5.16 -6.68 -9.37
N ILE A 62 5.25 -5.36 -9.15
CA ILE A 62 6.43 -4.75 -8.50
C ILE A 62 6.59 -5.28 -7.07
N VAL A 63 5.51 -5.29 -6.29
CA VAL A 63 5.58 -5.73 -4.89
C VAL A 63 5.92 -7.22 -4.80
N ARG A 64 5.42 -8.04 -5.72
CA ARG A 64 5.73 -9.47 -5.74
C ARG A 64 7.20 -9.75 -6.05
N SER A 65 7.88 -8.85 -6.75
CA SER A 65 9.26 -9.04 -7.18
C SER A 65 10.30 -8.53 -6.18
N ILE A 66 9.89 -7.87 -5.10
CA ILE A 66 10.84 -7.35 -4.11
C ILE A 66 11.37 -8.48 -3.22
N THR A 67 12.44 -8.18 -2.47
CA THR A 67 13.06 -9.18 -1.58
C THR A 67 12.11 -9.59 -0.47
N ASN A 68 12.36 -10.75 0.14
CA ASN A 68 11.54 -11.24 1.25
C ASN A 68 11.54 -10.29 2.43
N GLU A 69 12.68 -9.65 2.72
CA GLU A 69 12.77 -8.68 3.79
C GLU A 69 11.89 -7.47 3.52
N LYS A 70 11.92 -6.95 2.30
CA LYS A 70 11.06 -5.85 1.90
C LYS A 70 9.58 -6.26 1.88
N LYS A 71 9.29 -7.51 1.49
CA LYS A 71 7.92 -8.04 1.55
C LYS A 71 7.37 -8.01 2.96
N LYS A 72 8.18 -8.35 3.96
CA LYS A 72 7.75 -8.29 5.36
C LYS A 72 7.40 -6.87 5.77
N GLN A 73 8.23 -5.90 5.39
CA GLN A 73 7.95 -4.50 5.67
C GLN A 73 6.69 -4.03 4.95
N THR A 74 6.53 -4.42 3.69
CA THR A 74 5.33 -4.10 2.91
C THR A 74 4.09 -4.68 3.57
N LEU A 75 4.16 -5.94 3.98
CA LEU A 75 3.06 -6.61 4.65
C LEU A 75 2.64 -5.87 5.92
N SER A 76 3.60 -5.41 6.72
CA SER A 76 3.30 -4.61 7.91
C SER A 76 2.50 -3.36 7.56
N LEU A 77 2.85 -2.69 6.47
CA LEU A 77 2.14 -1.50 6.02
C LEU A 77 0.72 -1.86 5.56
N LEU A 78 0.58 -2.92 4.78
CA LEU A 78 -0.73 -3.34 4.25
C LEU A 78 -1.68 -3.74 5.38
N VAL A 79 -1.18 -4.53 6.34
CA VAL A 79 -1.97 -4.94 7.49
C VAL A 79 -2.28 -3.74 8.38
N GLY A 80 -1.31 -2.84 8.56
CA GLY A 80 -1.53 -1.60 9.33
C GLY A 80 -2.64 -0.76 8.75
N MET A 81 -2.66 -0.59 7.43
CA MET A 81 -3.74 0.14 6.77
C MET A 81 -5.09 -0.57 6.95
N ALA A 82 -5.12 -1.88 6.74
CA ALA A 82 -6.36 -2.66 6.83
C ALA A 82 -6.94 -2.66 8.24
N LYS A 83 -6.08 -2.55 9.26
CA LYS A 83 -6.50 -2.52 10.66
C LYS A 83 -6.72 -1.12 11.23
N ALA A 84 -6.52 -0.08 10.45
CA ALA A 84 -6.55 1.28 10.96
C ALA A 84 -7.88 1.64 11.63
N ASP A 85 -8.98 1.07 11.16
CA ASP A 85 -10.30 1.28 11.74
C ASP A 85 -10.68 0.24 12.81
N GLY A 86 -9.76 -0.66 13.16
CA GLY A 86 -9.94 -1.65 14.21
C GLY A 86 -10.18 -3.08 13.75
N PHE A 87 -10.46 -3.32 12.46
CA PHE A 87 -10.64 -4.67 11.93
C PHE A 87 -10.36 -4.72 10.44
N ILE A 88 -10.13 -5.94 9.93
CA ILE A 88 -9.81 -6.16 8.52
C ILE A 88 -11.06 -6.65 7.80
N HIS A 89 -11.46 -5.93 6.75
CA HIS A 89 -12.59 -6.32 5.91
C HIS A 89 -12.18 -7.43 4.94
N LEU A 90 -13.16 -8.19 4.47
CA LEU A 90 -12.90 -9.35 3.61
C LEU A 90 -12.19 -8.97 2.32
N LYS A 91 -12.60 -7.90 1.67
CA LYS A 91 -11.98 -7.43 0.43
C LYS A 91 -10.54 -6.99 0.64
N GLU A 92 -10.22 -6.42 1.81
CA GLU A 92 -8.86 -6.05 2.16
C GLU A 92 -7.99 -7.28 2.34
N LYS A 93 -8.53 -8.34 2.96
CA LYS A 93 -7.83 -9.61 3.09
C LYS A 93 -7.49 -10.20 1.73
N ASP A 94 -8.38 -10.11 0.77
CA ASP A 94 -8.14 -10.62 -0.57
C ASP A 94 -6.96 -9.92 -1.24
N ILE A 95 -6.88 -8.59 -1.13
CA ILE A 95 -5.79 -7.82 -1.69
C ILE A 95 -4.46 -8.23 -1.05
N ILE A 96 -4.44 -8.35 0.28
CA ILE A 96 -3.24 -8.75 1.02
C ILE A 96 -2.82 -10.17 0.63
N SER A 97 -3.78 -11.09 0.50
CA SER A 97 -3.51 -12.47 0.12
C SER A 97 -2.89 -12.58 -1.26
N GLN A 98 -3.33 -11.77 -2.21
CA GLN A 98 -2.76 -11.74 -3.56
C GLN A 98 -1.27 -11.39 -3.53
N ILE A 99 -0.84 -10.57 -2.59
CA ILE A 99 0.55 -10.18 -2.43
C ILE A 99 1.35 -11.29 -1.72
N LEU A 100 0.76 -11.87 -0.65
CA LEU A 100 1.43 -12.88 0.18
C LEU A 100 1.65 -14.20 -0.53
N PHE A 101 0.66 -14.65 -1.27
CA PHE A 101 0.66 -16.00 -1.86
C PHE A 101 0.81 -15.99 -3.37
N ALA A 102 1.48 -14.99 -3.86
CA ALA A 102 1.73 -14.84 -5.30
C ALA A 102 2.77 -15.82 -5.79
#